data_3a378a7c43b45f1be20efa04fc7eed48
#
_entry.id   3a378a7c43b45f1be20efa04fc7eed48
#
_cell.length_a   1.000
_cell.length_b   1.000
_cell.length_c   1.000
_cell.angle_alpha   90.00
_cell.angle_beta   90.00
_cell.angle_gamma   90.00
#
_symmetry.space_group_name_H-M   'P 1'
#
loop_
_entity.id
_entity.type
_entity.pdbx_description
1 polymer ?
#
loop_
_entity_poly.entity_id
_entity_poly.type
_entity_poly.pdbx_seq_one_letter_code
_entity_poly.pdbx_strand_id
1 'polypeptide(L)'
;TTKQVITEKVIIEKVTPKKVITKQVITEKVTTKQVIAREVITKAETLLNKKNPVLVAVEGRCASGKTTLASVLQDLAGWSVFHMDDFFLQPWQRTELRMQTAGGNVDYERFLAEILEPLKKGETEIVYRPYQCRYQKLAKPVYIKAKQVCLMEGSYSCHPALWDFYDLRIFLTVSPQEQKRRILARNGEDGYMPFAKQWIPLEEQYFKAYQIEERCDLHFTLC
;
A
#
# COMPACT_ATOMS: atom_id res chain seq x y z
N THR A 1 4.37 -25.86 2.65
CA THR A 1 4.08 -24.68 1.81
C THR A 1 5.40 -24.15 1.26
N THR A 2 5.70 -24.56 0.04
CA THR A 2 6.95 -24.21 -0.67
C THR A 2 6.90 -22.71 -1.00
N LYS A 3 7.77 -21.93 -0.36
CA LYS A 3 8.03 -20.55 -0.81
C LYS A 3 8.63 -20.65 -2.20
N GLN A 4 7.94 -20.14 -3.21
CA GLN A 4 8.52 -19.97 -4.53
C GLN A 4 9.69 -18.96 -4.39
N VAL A 5 10.90 -19.48 -4.45
CA VAL A 5 12.13 -18.70 -4.42
C VAL A 5 12.61 -18.61 -5.86
N ILE A 6 12.49 -17.43 -6.45
CA ILE A 6 13.06 -17.14 -7.76
C ILE A 6 14.53 -16.78 -7.54
N THR A 7 15.44 -17.44 -8.25
CA THR A 7 16.87 -17.17 -8.17
C THR A 7 17.28 -16.32 -9.37
N GLU A 8 17.53 -15.03 -9.16
CA GLU A 8 18.13 -14.15 -10.18
C GLU A 8 19.66 -14.11 -10.00
N LYS A 9 20.40 -14.19 -11.13
CA LYS A 9 21.84 -13.99 -11.13
C LYS A 9 22.13 -12.50 -11.30
N VAL A 10 22.60 -11.86 -10.23
CA VAL A 10 23.12 -10.48 -10.31
C VAL A 10 24.62 -10.53 -10.53
N ILE A 11 25.11 -9.95 -11.63
CA ILE A 11 26.53 -9.84 -11.93
C ILE A 11 26.99 -8.45 -11.47
N ILE A 12 27.84 -8.39 -10.46
CA ILE A 12 28.46 -7.15 -10.00
C ILE A 12 29.89 -7.12 -10.54
N GLU A 13 30.20 -6.12 -11.37
CA GLU A 13 31.57 -5.88 -11.81
C GLU A 13 32.27 -4.89 -10.83
N LYS A 14 33.24 -5.38 -10.09
CA LYS A 14 34.12 -4.55 -9.26
C LYS A 14 35.42 -4.31 -9.99
N VAL A 15 35.73 -3.05 -10.29
CA VAL A 15 37.04 -2.65 -10.82
C VAL A 15 37.94 -2.29 -9.65
N THR A 16 39.03 -3.03 -9.45
CA THR A 16 40.09 -2.69 -8.47
C THR A 16 41.23 -1.92 -9.15
N PRO A 17 42.06 -1.14 -8.40
CA PRO A 17 43.10 -0.27 -8.98
C PRO A 17 44.16 -0.99 -9.80
N LYS A 18 44.19 -2.33 -9.85
CA LYS A 18 45.15 -3.15 -10.62
C LYS A 18 44.56 -3.86 -11.83
N LYS A 19 43.42 -3.39 -12.40
CA LYS A 19 42.81 -3.96 -13.62
C LYS A 19 42.46 -5.46 -13.55
N VAL A 20 42.20 -6.02 -12.38
CA VAL A 20 41.64 -7.38 -12.27
C VAL A 20 40.11 -7.27 -12.18
N ILE A 21 39.44 -7.66 -13.24
CA ILE A 21 37.95 -7.75 -13.24
C ILE A 21 37.57 -9.07 -12.58
N THR A 22 37.15 -9.02 -11.35
CA THR A 22 36.57 -10.21 -10.68
C THR A 22 35.06 -10.18 -10.88
N LYS A 23 34.52 -11.10 -11.65
CA LYS A 23 33.08 -11.33 -11.75
C LYS A 23 32.64 -12.16 -10.56
N GLN A 24 31.99 -11.52 -9.59
CA GLN A 24 31.37 -12.22 -8.47
C GLN A 24 29.89 -12.44 -8.79
N VAL A 25 29.48 -13.68 -8.99
CA VAL A 25 28.08 -14.05 -9.15
C VAL A 25 27.50 -14.17 -7.75
N ILE A 26 26.72 -13.19 -7.34
CA ILE A 26 25.93 -13.25 -6.09
C ILE A 26 24.57 -13.82 -6.45
N THR A 27 24.26 -14.99 -5.92
CA THR A 27 22.93 -15.61 -6.06
C THR A 27 22.11 -15.17 -4.85
N GLU A 28 21.32 -14.10 -4.97
CA GLU A 28 20.37 -13.70 -3.94
C GLU A 28 19.06 -14.50 -4.05
N LYS A 29 18.56 -14.96 -2.90
CA LYS A 29 17.21 -15.51 -2.81
C LYS A 29 16.21 -14.36 -2.78
N VAL A 30 15.60 -14.05 -3.91
CA VAL A 30 14.63 -12.98 -4.04
C VAL A 30 13.23 -13.49 -3.67
N THR A 31 12.53 -12.77 -2.81
CA THR A 31 11.14 -13.11 -2.45
C THR A 31 10.17 -12.60 -3.53
N THR A 32 8.99 -13.23 -3.64
CA THR A 32 7.92 -12.78 -4.55
C THR A 32 7.62 -11.28 -4.37
N LYS A 33 7.65 -10.76 -3.14
CA LYS A 33 7.41 -9.35 -2.86
C LYS A 33 8.51 -8.43 -3.38
N GLN A 34 9.76 -8.87 -3.37
CA GLN A 34 10.87 -8.10 -3.95
C GLN A 34 10.77 -8.06 -5.48
N VAL A 35 10.32 -9.12 -6.13
CA VAL A 35 10.05 -9.12 -7.58
C VAL A 35 8.95 -8.11 -7.92
N ILE A 36 7.83 -8.15 -7.20
CA ILE A 36 6.74 -7.19 -7.36
C ILE A 36 7.23 -5.75 -7.11
N ALA A 37 8.00 -5.54 -6.04
CA ALA A 37 8.54 -4.21 -5.72
C ALA A 37 9.43 -3.67 -6.83
N ARG A 38 10.29 -4.48 -7.45
CA ARG A 38 11.13 -4.06 -8.58
C ARG A 38 10.29 -3.64 -9.79
N GLU A 39 9.24 -4.38 -10.11
CA GLU A 39 8.32 -4.01 -11.20
C GLU A 39 7.62 -2.68 -10.92
N VAL A 40 7.13 -2.49 -9.70
CA VAL A 40 6.48 -1.26 -9.26
C VAL A 40 7.45 -0.08 -9.30
N ILE A 41 8.69 -0.25 -8.82
CA ILE A 41 9.74 0.78 -8.86
C ILE A 41 10.02 1.20 -10.30
N THR A 42 10.24 0.24 -11.21
CA THR A 42 10.50 0.53 -12.63
C THR A 42 9.37 1.33 -13.28
N LYS A 43 8.11 0.99 -12.98
CA LYS A 43 6.95 1.75 -13.46
C LYS A 43 6.93 3.18 -12.92
N ALA A 44 7.14 3.35 -11.61
CA ALA A 44 7.15 4.67 -10.97
C ALA A 44 8.31 5.55 -11.48
N GLU A 45 9.51 4.99 -11.67
CA GLU A 45 10.66 5.69 -12.25
C GLU A 45 10.38 6.21 -13.67
N THR A 46 9.66 5.42 -14.48
CA THR A 46 9.21 5.86 -15.80
C THR A 46 8.28 7.08 -15.71
N LEU A 47 7.42 7.14 -14.69
CA LEU A 47 6.51 8.26 -14.46
C LEU A 47 7.25 9.51 -13.94
N LEU A 48 8.33 9.35 -13.16
CA LEU A 48 9.16 10.45 -12.66
C LEU A 48 9.77 11.31 -13.78
N ASN A 49 9.97 10.76 -14.96
CA ASN A 49 10.43 11.53 -16.12
C ASN A 49 9.41 12.57 -16.60
N LYS A 50 8.14 12.46 -16.14
CA LYS A 50 7.02 13.31 -16.60
C LYS A 50 6.41 14.12 -15.48
N LYS A 51 6.55 13.69 -14.22
CA LYS A 51 5.86 14.28 -13.06
C LYS A 51 6.66 14.08 -11.78
N ASN A 52 6.61 15.07 -10.89
CA ASN A 52 7.21 15.02 -9.55
C ASN A 52 6.33 15.85 -8.56
N PRO A 53 5.84 15.28 -7.44
CA PRO A 53 5.97 13.87 -7.07
C PRO A 53 5.08 12.93 -7.90
N VAL A 54 5.47 11.66 -7.98
CA VAL A 54 4.63 10.56 -8.46
C VAL A 54 3.85 9.99 -7.28
N LEU A 55 2.54 9.89 -7.43
CA LEU A 55 1.64 9.37 -6.40
C LEU A 55 1.19 7.95 -6.76
N VAL A 56 1.55 7.00 -5.92
CA VAL A 56 1.27 5.56 -6.12
C VAL A 56 0.28 5.10 -5.06
N ALA A 57 -0.77 4.37 -5.45
CA ALA A 57 -1.69 3.72 -4.53
C ALA A 57 -1.50 2.21 -4.52
N VAL A 58 -1.47 1.60 -3.33
CA VAL A 58 -1.53 0.15 -3.13
C VAL A 58 -2.82 -0.19 -2.39
N GLU A 59 -3.76 -0.69 -3.14
CA GLU A 59 -5.07 -1.15 -2.73
C GLU A 59 -5.10 -2.67 -2.63
N GLY A 60 -6.16 -3.24 -2.10
CA GLY A 60 -6.43 -4.68 -2.15
C GLY A 60 -6.97 -5.25 -0.85
N ARG A 61 -7.28 -6.52 -0.87
CA ARG A 61 -7.93 -7.26 0.21
C ARG A 61 -7.13 -7.20 1.51
N CYS A 62 -7.81 -7.13 2.64
CA CYS A 62 -7.15 -7.21 3.94
C CYS A 62 -6.28 -8.48 4.03
N ALA A 63 -5.16 -8.39 4.73
CA ALA A 63 -4.13 -9.44 4.81
C ALA A 63 -3.49 -9.86 3.46
N SER A 64 -3.70 -9.14 2.35
CA SER A 64 -3.02 -9.41 1.07
C SER A 64 -1.52 -9.09 1.12
N GLY A 65 -1.07 -8.24 2.05
CA GLY A 65 0.35 -7.89 2.24
C GLY A 65 0.73 -6.51 1.73
N LYS A 66 -0.23 -5.59 1.63
CA LYS A 66 -0.04 -4.18 1.25
C LYS A 66 1.06 -3.51 2.06
N THR A 67 0.93 -3.49 3.37
CA THR A 67 1.92 -2.89 4.29
C THR A 67 3.30 -3.53 4.17
N THR A 68 3.37 -4.85 3.93
CA THR A 68 4.67 -5.50 3.71
C THR A 68 5.30 -5.08 2.38
N LEU A 69 4.50 -4.93 1.31
CA LEU A 69 4.99 -4.41 0.04
C LEU A 69 5.45 -2.96 0.19
N ALA A 70 4.68 -2.13 0.90
CA ALA A 70 5.03 -0.74 1.17
C ALA A 70 6.37 -0.62 1.92
N SER A 71 6.60 -1.46 2.93
CA SER A 71 7.89 -1.52 3.64
C SER A 71 9.04 -1.89 2.70
N VAL A 72 8.85 -2.90 1.83
CA VAL A 72 9.87 -3.29 0.84
C VAL A 72 10.17 -2.16 -0.14
N LEU A 73 9.15 -1.43 -0.62
CA LEU A 73 9.31 -0.28 -1.51
C LEU A 73 10.03 0.88 -0.81
N GLN A 74 9.71 1.13 0.46
CA GLN A 74 10.40 2.13 1.27
C GLN A 74 11.88 1.78 1.47
N ASP A 75 12.18 0.51 1.80
CA ASP A 75 13.55 0.04 2.03
C ASP A 75 14.39 0.06 0.76
N LEU A 76 13.83 -0.35 -0.39
CA LEU A 76 14.56 -0.46 -1.65
C LEU A 76 14.70 0.89 -2.40
N ALA A 77 13.68 1.74 -2.34
CA ALA A 77 13.62 2.95 -3.17
C ALA A 77 13.47 4.25 -2.36
N GLY A 78 13.39 4.17 -1.03
CA GLY A 78 13.34 5.34 -0.15
C GLY A 78 12.06 6.17 -0.28
N TRP A 79 10.95 5.57 -0.70
CA TRP A 79 9.66 6.24 -0.90
C TRP A 79 9.06 6.71 0.42
N SER A 80 8.30 7.80 0.39
CA SER A 80 7.44 8.17 1.51
C SER A 80 6.19 7.30 1.51
N VAL A 81 5.78 6.80 2.68
CA VAL A 81 4.61 5.94 2.83
C VAL A 81 3.58 6.62 3.71
N PHE A 82 2.33 6.61 3.27
CA PHE A 82 1.14 7.09 3.98
C PHE A 82 0.15 5.94 4.10
N HIS A 83 -0.39 5.73 5.32
CA HIS A 83 -1.26 4.61 5.63
C HIS A 83 -2.73 5.05 5.67
N MET A 84 -3.58 4.46 4.85
CA MET A 84 -5.02 4.71 4.91
C MET A 84 -5.62 4.28 6.25
N ASP A 85 -5.03 3.30 6.91
CA ASP A 85 -5.46 2.83 8.23
C ASP A 85 -5.37 3.92 9.33
N ASP A 86 -4.59 4.99 9.11
CA ASP A 86 -4.55 6.17 9.97
C ASP A 86 -5.79 7.08 9.82
N PHE A 87 -6.67 6.78 8.89
CA PHE A 87 -7.79 7.63 8.51
C PHE A 87 -9.16 6.95 8.66
N PHE A 88 -9.34 6.10 9.67
CA PHE A 88 -10.67 5.59 10.00
C PHE A 88 -11.55 6.69 10.58
N LEU A 89 -12.87 6.53 10.39
CA LEU A 89 -13.89 7.47 10.87
C LEU A 89 -13.83 7.64 12.39
N GLN A 90 -13.95 8.87 12.83
CA GLN A 90 -14.21 9.21 14.22
C GLN A 90 -15.66 8.80 14.60
N PRO A 91 -15.99 8.56 15.89
CA PRO A 91 -17.30 8.06 16.30
C PRO A 91 -18.49 8.85 15.76
N TRP A 92 -18.38 10.19 15.74
CA TRP A 92 -19.44 11.10 15.29
C TRP A 92 -19.67 11.07 13.76
N GLN A 93 -18.70 10.59 12.97
CA GLN A 93 -18.81 10.43 11.53
C GLN A 93 -19.50 9.13 11.12
N ARG A 94 -19.64 8.17 12.05
CA ARG A 94 -20.18 6.82 11.80
C ARG A 94 -21.69 6.80 11.77
N THR A 95 -22.31 7.63 10.94
CA THR A 95 -23.76 7.59 10.71
C THR A 95 -24.16 6.32 9.96
N GLU A 96 -25.42 5.90 10.12
CA GLU A 96 -25.94 4.72 9.42
C GLU A 96 -25.75 4.84 7.91
N LEU A 97 -26.13 5.97 7.33
CA LEU A 97 -25.97 6.23 5.90
C LEU A 97 -24.50 6.11 5.46
N ARG A 98 -23.58 6.69 6.25
CA ARG A 98 -22.13 6.62 5.95
C ARG A 98 -21.63 5.18 5.96
N MET A 99 -22.04 4.38 6.94
CA MET A 99 -21.61 2.99 7.09
C MET A 99 -22.24 2.05 6.07
N GLN A 100 -23.38 2.40 5.49
CA GLN A 100 -24.02 1.66 4.39
C GLN A 100 -23.42 2.02 3.02
N THR A 101 -22.77 3.16 2.90
CA THR A 101 -22.14 3.59 1.64
C THR A 101 -20.89 2.76 1.38
N ALA A 102 -20.72 2.26 0.16
CA ALA A 102 -19.52 1.53 -0.23
C ALA A 102 -18.28 2.43 -0.07
N GLY A 103 -17.27 1.95 0.67
CA GLY A 103 -16.07 2.74 1.01
C GLY A 103 -16.29 3.81 2.08
N GLY A 104 -17.51 3.93 2.63
CA GLY A 104 -17.86 4.97 3.58
C GLY A 104 -17.24 4.85 4.98
N ASN A 105 -16.55 3.75 5.29
CA ASN A 105 -15.99 3.46 6.61
C ASN A 105 -14.60 4.09 6.86
N VAL A 106 -14.07 4.86 5.90
CA VAL A 106 -12.81 5.64 6.04
C VAL A 106 -13.08 7.12 5.89
N ASP A 107 -12.25 7.95 6.52
CA ASP A 107 -12.26 9.41 6.43
C ASP A 107 -11.44 9.86 5.21
N TYR A 108 -11.93 9.52 4.01
CA TYR A 108 -11.25 9.86 2.77
C TYR A 108 -11.19 11.38 2.54
N GLU A 109 -12.14 12.13 3.12
CA GLU A 109 -12.13 13.59 3.07
C GLU A 109 -10.90 14.15 3.78
N ARG A 110 -10.61 13.63 4.97
CA ARG A 110 -9.43 14.05 5.73
C ARG A 110 -8.14 13.55 5.05
N PHE A 111 -8.13 12.34 4.50
CA PHE A 111 -6.99 11.83 3.71
C PHE A 111 -6.70 12.72 2.51
N LEU A 112 -7.75 13.14 1.80
CA LEU A 112 -7.63 14.07 0.68
C LEU A 112 -7.03 15.40 1.12
N ALA A 113 -7.59 16.03 2.17
CA ALA A 113 -7.19 17.34 2.63
C ALA A 113 -5.82 17.39 3.30
N GLU A 114 -5.45 16.35 4.08
CA GLU A 114 -4.21 16.32 4.85
C GLU A 114 -3.03 15.70 4.07
N ILE A 115 -3.28 14.86 3.05
CA ILE A 115 -2.22 14.16 2.31
C ILE A 115 -2.19 14.53 0.82
N LEU A 116 -3.26 14.25 0.07
CA LEU A 116 -3.19 14.32 -1.39
C LEU A 116 -3.19 15.74 -1.93
N GLU A 117 -3.98 16.64 -1.37
CA GLU A 117 -3.98 18.05 -1.79
C GLU A 117 -2.65 18.76 -1.50
N PRO A 118 -2.04 18.64 -0.28
CA PRO A 118 -0.71 19.18 -0.02
C PRO A 118 0.36 18.60 -0.99
N LEU A 119 0.38 17.29 -1.21
CA LEU A 119 1.30 16.68 -2.17
C LEU A 119 1.11 17.22 -3.59
N LYS A 120 -0.13 17.40 -4.03
CA LYS A 120 -0.46 17.98 -5.35
C LYS A 120 -0.03 19.45 -5.46
N LYS A 121 -0.04 20.20 -4.35
CA LYS A 121 0.45 21.59 -4.28
C LYS A 121 1.99 21.67 -4.22
N GLY A 122 2.69 20.52 -4.11
CA GLY A 122 4.14 20.47 -4.03
C GLY A 122 4.72 20.70 -2.63
N GLU A 123 3.89 20.54 -1.59
CA GLU A 123 4.38 20.62 -0.21
C GLU A 123 5.37 19.46 0.07
N THR A 124 6.47 19.80 0.72
CA THR A 124 7.55 18.84 0.98
C THR A 124 7.51 18.26 2.39
N GLU A 125 6.70 18.81 3.28
CA GLU A 125 6.44 18.28 4.60
C GLU A 125 4.93 18.13 4.79
N ILE A 126 4.49 16.87 4.97
CA ILE A 126 3.09 16.53 5.16
C ILE A 126 2.84 16.27 6.63
N VAL A 127 1.82 16.92 7.16
CA VAL A 127 1.46 16.84 8.57
C VAL A 127 0.03 16.33 8.71
N TYR A 128 -0.14 15.25 9.44
CA TYR A 128 -1.47 14.69 9.71
C TYR A 128 -1.53 14.04 11.09
N ARG A 129 -2.75 13.71 11.55
CA ARG A 129 -2.96 13.08 12.85
C ARG A 129 -3.56 11.69 12.66
N PRO A 130 -2.80 10.59 12.94
CA PRO A 130 -3.32 9.24 12.87
C PRO A 130 -4.52 9.03 13.79
N TYR A 131 -5.55 8.33 13.33
CA TYR A 131 -6.67 7.92 14.16
C TYR A 131 -6.35 6.63 14.91
N GLN A 132 -6.44 6.70 16.22
CA GLN A 132 -6.20 5.56 17.11
C GLN A 132 -7.51 4.84 17.44
N CYS A 133 -7.81 3.74 16.71
CA CYS A 133 -9.03 2.95 16.88
C CYS A 133 -9.26 2.52 18.34
N ARG A 134 -8.20 2.09 19.05
CA ARG A 134 -8.29 1.67 20.45
C ARG A 134 -8.79 2.78 21.38
N TYR A 135 -8.39 4.02 21.12
CA TYR A 135 -8.71 5.18 21.95
C TYR A 135 -9.81 6.06 21.37
N GLN A 136 -10.28 5.71 20.17
CA GLN A 136 -11.31 6.45 19.41
C GLN A 136 -11.01 7.96 19.29
N LYS A 137 -9.74 8.32 19.09
CA LYS A 137 -9.29 9.72 18.99
C LYS A 137 -8.11 9.88 18.04
N LEU A 138 -7.91 11.11 17.59
CA LEU A 138 -6.71 11.48 16.83
C LEU A 138 -5.47 11.51 17.75
N ALA A 139 -4.37 10.95 17.27
CA ALA A 139 -3.07 10.99 17.93
C ALA A 139 -2.43 12.38 17.83
N LYS A 140 -1.21 12.52 18.36
CA LYS A 140 -0.35 13.69 18.10
C LYS A 140 -0.04 13.76 16.59
N PRO A 141 0.23 14.96 16.05
CA PRO A 141 0.64 15.10 14.66
C PRO A 141 1.88 14.27 14.35
N VAL A 142 1.93 13.69 13.16
CA VAL A 142 3.12 13.10 12.55
C VAL A 142 3.54 13.96 11.37
N TYR A 143 4.85 14.00 11.12
CA TYR A 143 5.48 14.82 10.09
C TYR A 143 6.21 13.89 9.14
N ILE A 144 5.81 13.88 7.87
CA ILE A 144 6.45 13.04 6.84
C ILE A 144 7.02 13.94 5.76
N LYS A 145 8.32 13.80 5.53
CA LYS A 145 8.98 14.49 4.42
C LYS A 145 8.63 13.78 3.11
N ALA A 146 7.92 14.47 2.23
CA ALA A 146 7.57 13.97 0.91
C ALA A 146 8.84 13.71 0.07
N LYS A 147 8.86 12.57 -0.59
CA LYS A 147 9.89 12.17 -1.55
C LYS A 147 9.35 12.30 -2.99
N GLN A 148 10.22 12.04 -3.97
CA GLN A 148 9.82 12.08 -5.38
C GLN A 148 8.72 11.06 -5.71
N VAL A 149 8.66 9.94 -4.99
CA VAL A 149 7.54 9.01 -5.05
C VAL A 149 6.90 8.92 -3.66
N CYS A 150 5.59 9.12 -3.61
CA CYS A 150 4.77 9.00 -2.41
C CYS A 150 3.80 7.85 -2.61
N LEU A 151 3.83 6.90 -1.68
CA LEU A 151 3.03 5.70 -1.68
C LEU A 151 1.90 5.81 -0.66
N MET A 152 0.68 5.67 -1.09
CA MET A 152 -0.51 5.52 -0.26
C MET A 152 -0.90 4.07 -0.21
N GLU A 153 -0.98 3.44 0.97
CA GLU A 153 -1.33 2.04 1.10
C GLU A 153 -2.42 1.79 2.13
N GLY A 154 -3.24 0.81 1.87
CA GLY A 154 -4.29 0.34 2.77
C GLY A 154 -5.58 0.03 2.04
N SER A 155 -6.51 -0.60 2.73
CA SER A 155 -7.87 -0.78 2.21
C SER A 155 -8.53 0.58 2.03
N TYR A 156 -9.23 0.77 0.91
CA TYR A 156 -9.87 2.04 0.49
C TYR A 156 -8.91 3.14 0.00
N SER A 157 -7.62 2.85 -0.21
CA SER A 157 -6.66 3.81 -0.79
C SER A 157 -7.10 4.31 -2.16
N CYS A 158 -7.75 3.45 -2.95
CA CYS A 158 -8.29 3.78 -4.28
C CYS A 158 -9.75 4.26 -4.25
N HIS A 159 -10.21 4.84 -3.12
CA HIS A 159 -11.56 5.41 -3.03
C HIS A 159 -11.84 6.36 -4.21
N PRO A 160 -13.05 6.36 -4.81
CA PRO A 160 -13.36 7.19 -5.98
C PRO A 160 -13.02 8.67 -5.82
N ALA A 161 -13.19 9.24 -4.63
CA ALA A 161 -12.83 10.63 -4.35
C ALA A 161 -11.31 10.90 -4.39
N LEU A 162 -10.49 9.85 -4.30
CA LEU A 162 -9.02 9.94 -4.30
C LEU A 162 -8.41 9.49 -5.63
N TRP A 163 -9.20 8.83 -6.47
CA TRP A 163 -8.76 8.10 -7.66
C TRP A 163 -7.90 8.93 -8.60
N ASP A 164 -8.34 10.14 -8.93
CA ASP A 164 -7.70 11.00 -9.94
C ASP A 164 -6.41 11.68 -9.46
N PHE A 165 -6.05 11.49 -8.20
CA PHE A 165 -4.78 11.98 -7.67
C PHE A 165 -3.61 11.05 -8.00
N TYR A 166 -3.88 9.77 -8.21
CA TYR A 166 -2.84 8.75 -8.38
C TYR A 166 -2.36 8.62 -9.81
N ASP A 167 -1.06 8.42 -9.96
CA ASP A 167 -0.39 8.18 -11.24
C ASP A 167 -0.24 6.68 -11.53
N LEU A 168 -0.23 5.85 -10.48
CA LEU A 168 -0.14 4.40 -10.56
C LEU A 168 -0.97 3.77 -9.44
N ARG A 169 -1.83 2.81 -9.80
CA ARG A 169 -2.71 2.09 -8.88
C ARG A 169 -2.41 0.60 -8.96
N ILE A 170 -2.20 0.00 -7.82
CA ILE A 170 -1.79 -1.40 -7.69
C ILE A 170 -2.82 -2.11 -6.84
N PHE A 171 -3.34 -3.23 -7.32
CA PHE A 171 -4.24 -4.09 -6.55
C PHE A 171 -3.53 -5.36 -6.10
N LEU A 172 -3.54 -5.61 -4.79
CA LEU A 172 -3.02 -6.84 -4.20
C LEU A 172 -4.16 -7.74 -3.74
N THR A 173 -4.10 -8.99 -4.17
CA THR A 173 -5.08 -10.00 -3.75
C THR A 173 -4.41 -11.28 -3.24
N VAL A 174 -5.21 -12.06 -2.52
CA VAL A 174 -4.88 -13.42 -2.05
C VAL A 174 -6.13 -14.28 -2.18
N SER A 175 -5.98 -15.60 -2.23
CA SER A 175 -7.15 -16.48 -2.17
C SER A 175 -7.89 -16.32 -0.83
N PRO A 176 -9.22 -16.54 -0.78
CA PRO A 176 -9.98 -16.47 0.46
C PRO A 176 -9.43 -17.39 1.56
N GLN A 177 -8.92 -18.56 1.19
CA GLN A 177 -8.31 -19.51 2.12
C GLN A 177 -7.02 -18.94 2.74
N GLU A 178 -6.17 -18.35 1.91
CA GLU A 178 -4.93 -17.72 2.36
C GLU A 178 -5.20 -16.46 3.18
N GLN A 179 -6.19 -15.65 2.80
CA GLN A 179 -6.64 -14.49 3.57
C GLN A 179 -7.06 -14.91 4.98
N LYS A 180 -7.95 -15.91 5.08
CA LYS A 180 -8.39 -16.47 6.37
C LYS A 180 -7.20 -16.96 7.20
N ARG A 181 -6.31 -17.76 6.60
CA ARG A 181 -5.13 -18.30 7.26
C ARG A 181 -4.24 -17.18 7.84
N ARG A 182 -4.00 -16.11 7.05
CA ARG A 182 -3.17 -14.97 7.49
C ARG A 182 -3.81 -14.19 8.61
N ILE A 183 -5.12 -13.94 8.54
CA ILE A 183 -5.86 -13.23 9.59
C ILE A 183 -5.85 -14.04 10.88
N LEU A 184 -6.15 -15.34 10.81
CA LEU A 184 -6.10 -16.24 11.97
C LEU A 184 -4.70 -16.28 12.62
N ALA A 185 -3.66 -16.36 11.81
CA ALA A 185 -2.27 -16.37 12.32
C ALA A 185 -1.88 -15.08 13.02
N ARG A 186 -2.45 -13.93 12.61
CA ARG A 186 -2.16 -12.61 13.17
C ARG A 186 -3.05 -12.26 14.37
N ASN A 187 -4.32 -12.61 14.32
CA ASN A 187 -5.35 -12.10 15.23
C ASN A 187 -6.00 -13.19 16.09
N GLY A 188 -5.76 -14.47 15.83
CA GLY A 188 -6.46 -15.59 16.48
C GLY A 188 -7.91 -15.76 16.02
N GLU A 189 -8.60 -16.74 16.58
CA GLU A 189 -10.00 -17.07 16.27
C GLU A 189 -10.94 -15.89 16.58
N ASP A 190 -10.86 -15.36 17.79
CA ASP A 190 -11.72 -14.24 18.25
C ASP A 190 -11.48 -12.99 17.41
N GLY A 191 -10.22 -12.71 17.07
CA GLY A 191 -9.86 -11.58 16.22
C GLY A 191 -10.25 -11.75 14.74
N TYR A 192 -10.47 -12.98 14.26
CA TYR A 192 -10.92 -13.24 12.89
C TYR A 192 -12.41 -12.92 12.69
N MET A 193 -13.24 -13.10 13.70
CA MET A 193 -14.71 -12.96 13.57
C MET A 193 -15.14 -11.57 13.07
N PRO A 194 -14.59 -10.44 13.55
CA PRO A 194 -14.88 -9.12 12.99
C PRO A 194 -14.51 -8.99 11.51
N PHE A 195 -13.40 -9.60 11.09
CA PHE A 195 -13.02 -9.60 9.67
C PHE A 195 -14.03 -10.36 8.82
N ALA A 196 -14.40 -11.56 9.23
CA ALA A 196 -15.33 -12.39 8.47
C ALA A 196 -16.74 -11.79 8.38
N LYS A 197 -17.24 -11.16 9.46
CA LYS A 197 -18.62 -10.67 9.55
C LYS A 197 -18.79 -9.22 9.05
N GLN A 198 -17.75 -8.41 9.09
CA GLN A 198 -17.87 -6.98 8.83
C GLN A 198 -16.85 -6.47 7.79
N TRP A 199 -15.55 -6.62 8.07
CA TRP A 199 -14.54 -5.92 7.27
C TRP A 199 -14.40 -6.49 5.86
N ILE A 200 -14.31 -7.81 5.70
CA ILE A 200 -14.24 -8.45 4.38
C ILE A 200 -15.49 -8.15 3.55
N PRO A 201 -16.74 -8.31 4.06
CA PRO A 201 -17.94 -7.92 3.31
C PRO A 201 -17.95 -6.46 2.87
N LEU A 202 -17.50 -5.51 3.71
CA LEU A 202 -17.44 -4.09 3.36
C LEU A 202 -16.39 -3.82 2.28
N GLU A 203 -15.22 -4.46 2.35
CA GLU A 203 -14.20 -4.37 1.30
C GLU A 203 -14.72 -4.91 -0.04
N GLU A 204 -15.31 -6.11 -0.07
CA GLU A 204 -15.83 -6.70 -1.30
C GLU A 204 -17.00 -5.88 -1.89
N GLN A 205 -17.87 -5.31 -1.05
CA GLN A 205 -18.90 -4.37 -1.50
C GLN A 205 -18.29 -3.16 -2.19
N TYR A 206 -17.25 -2.58 -1.60
CA TYR A 206 -16.53 -1.43 -2.15
C TYR A 206 -15.83 -1.78 -3.46
N PHE A 207 -15.09 -2.89 -3.52
CA PHE A 207 -14.41 -3.32 -4.74
C PHE A 207 -15.40 -3.51 -5.89
N LYS A 208 -16.53 -4.17 -5.62
CA LYS A 208 -17.58 -4.41 -6.62
C LYS A 208 -18.28 -3.12 -7.05
N ALA A 209 -18.66 -2.25 -6.09
CA ALA A 209 -19.42 -1.03 -6.40
C ALA A 209 -18.64 -0.08 -7.33
N TYR A 210 -17.33 -0.02 -7.20
CA TYR A 210 -16.49 0.92 -7.95
C TYR A 210 -15.55 0.24 -8.95
N GLN A 211 -15.65 -1.08 -9.12
CA GLN A 211 -14.79 -1.87 -10.02
C GLN A 211 -13.31 -1.61 -9.75
N ILE A 212 -12.93 -1.57 -8.48
CA ILE A 212 -11.59 -1.13 -8.05
C ILE A 212 -10.52 -2.07 -8.60
N GLU A 213 -10.72 -3.37 -8.46
CA GLU A 213 -9.77 -4.38 -8.93
C GLU A 213 -9.54 -4.25 -10.44
N GLU A 214 -10.60 -4.18 -11.23
CA GLU A 214 -10.54 -4.14 -12.70
C GLU A 214 -9.93 -2.84 -13.25
N ARG A 215 -10.03 -1.75 -12.49
CA ARG A 215 -9.57 -0.43 -12.92
C ARG A 215 -8.13 -0.14 -12.52
N CYS A 216 -7.54 -0.88 -11.60
CA CYS A 216 -6.15 -0.68 -11.21
C CYS A 216 -5.17 -0.99 -12.36
N ASP A 217 -4.03 -0.31 -12.38
CA ASP A 217 -3.03 -0.41 -13.45
C ASP A 217 -2.20 -1.70 -13.38
N LEU A 218 -1.98 -2.22 -12.17
CA LEU A 218 -1.23 -3.46 -11.90
C LEU A 218 -2.00 -4.34 -10.91
N HIS A 219 -1.93 -5.67 -11.14
CA HIS A 219 -2.60 -6.67 -10.30
C HIS A 219 -1.62 -7.77 -9.90
N PHE A 220 -1.57 -8.07 -8.60
CA PHE A 220 -0.72 -9.15 -8.10
C PHE A 220 -1.50 -10.05 -7.14
N THR A 221 -1.43 -11.35 -7.39
CA THR A 221 -1.96 -12.38 -6.49
C THR A 221 -0.81 -12.96 -5.68
N LEU A 222 -0.91 -12.87 -4.36
CA LEU A 222 0.10 -13.39 -3.43
C LEU A 222 -0.36 -14.72 -2.83
N CYS A 223 0.46 -15.74 -2.94
CA CYS A 223 0.24 -17.09 -2.38
C CYS A 223 0.81 -17.23 -0.97
#